data_34e77107b1b59f013ee97e7b1a28766c
#
_entry.id   34e77107b1b59f013ee97e7b1a28766c
#
_cell.length_a   1.000
_cell.length_b   1.000
_cell.length_c   1.000
_cell.angle_alpha   90.00
_cell.angle_beta   90.00
_cell.angle_gamma   90.00
#
_symmetry.space_group_name_H-M   'P 1'
#
loop_
_entity.id
_entity.type
_entity.pdbx_description
1 polymer ?
#
loop_
_entity_poly.entity_id
_entity_poly.type
_entity_poly.pdbx_seq_one_letter_code
_entity_poly.pdbx_strand_id
1 'polypeptide(L)'
;KIKADFLKEIILGKIIVDEISSTFAFELLSHMKGGPSVKVLLDIALENDLSIAKKSAEVLKTQVFLYEADTNRLKKAYEDGNKIAKNILESYSKAEFFTLLPEIDKEIKVVTYVAAEGDISTDLLSPGNQAHSRSDRELHGKCLISDNAQKEIRKLQEEHPGKRVMLIAEKGTMGVGSSRMSGVNNVALWTGIKSSPYIPFVNIFPIVAGTNGISPIFLTTVGVTGGIGIDLKNWVKKKDPSGKTINDEEGNPILEEIYSVKTGTVFIINTREKKLFD
;
A
#
# COMPACT_ATOMS: atom_id res chain seq x y z
N LYS A 1 10.66 0.33 19.31
CA LYS A 1 11.75 1.20 19.77
C LYS A 1 13.12 0.60 19.42
N ILE A 2 13.49 -0.57 19.92
CA ILE A 2 14.80 -1.20 19.71
C ILE A 2 15.21 -1.25 18.25
N LYS A 3 14.31 -1.67 17.34
CA LYS A 3 14.60 -1.69 15.90
C LYS A 3 14.93 -0.30 15.35
N ALA A 4 14.19 0.73 15.74
CA ALA A 4 14.43 2.09 15.26
C ALA A 4 15.79 2.63 15.75
N ASP A 5 16.10 2.40 17.02
CA ASP A 5 17.39 2.80 17.60
C ASP A 5 18.56 2.05 16.92
N PHE A 6 18.41 0.75 16.68
CA PHE A 6 19.41 -0.07 15.99
C PHE A 6 19.64 0.41 14.54
N LEU A 7 18.57 0.69 13.80
CA LEU A 7 18.67 1.23 12.44
C LEU A 7 19.37 2.60 12.43
N LYS A 8 19.10 3.47 13.42
CA LYS A 8 19.82 4.74 13.60
C LYS A 8 21.33 4.54 13.67
N GLU A 9 21.78 3.60 14.48
CA GLU A 9 23.21 3.34 14.67
C GLU A 9 23.88 2.84 13.35
N ILE A 10 23.16 2.03 12.56
CA ILE A 10 23.64 1.62 11.20
C ILE A 10 23.67 2.81 10.24
N ILE A 11 22.63 3.62 10.23
CA ILE A 11 22.52 4.81 9.35
C ILE A 11 23.68 5.79 9.62
N LEU A 12 24.05 5.94 10.88
CA LEU A 12 25.13 6.82 11.31
C LEU A 12 26.52 6.16 11.23
N GLY A 13 26.63 4.94 10.75
CA GLY A 13 27.90 4.22 10.60
C GLY A 13 28.54 3.77 11.92
N LYS A 14 27.80 3.79 13.04
CA LYS A 14 28.32 3.37 14.35
C LYS A 14 28.28 1.85 14.53
N ILE A 15 27.40 1.18 13.81
CA ILE A 15 27.30 -0.28 13.73
C ILE A 15 27.37 -0.68 12.27
N ILE A 16 28.19 -1.67 11.97
CA ILE A 16 28.30 -2.26 10.63
C ILE A 16 27.66 -3.66 10.68
N VAL A 17 26.75 -3.90 9.75
CA VAL A 17 26.10 -5.21 9.55
C VAL A 17 26.24 -5.56 8.08
N ASP A 18 26.85 -6.69 7.78
CA ASP A 18 27.25 -7.06 6.40
C ASP A 18 26.08 -7.08 5.41
N GLU A 19 24.90 -7.53 5.86
CA GLU A 19 23.71 -7.61 4.99
C GLU A 19 22.84 -6.33 4.98
N ILE A 20 23.17 -5.33 5.79
CA ILE A 20 22.34 -4.11 5.94
C ILE A 20 23.17 -2.86 5.67
N SER A 21 23.05 -2.34 4.46
CA SER A 21 23.66 -1.05 4.13
C SER A 21 22.96 0.11 4.87
N SER A 22 23.67 1.22 5.06
CA SER A 22 23.10 2.46 5.63
C SER A 22 21.86 2.94 4.85
N THR A 23 21.87 2.82 3.52
CA THR A 23 20.73 3.16 2.66
C THR A 23 19.53 2.25 2.93
N PHE A 24 19.75 0.94 3.03
CA PHE A 24 18.69 -0.01 3.31
C PHE A 24 18.15 0.15 4.75
N ALA A 25 19.03 0.42 5.72
CA ALA A 25 18.61 0.73 7.08
C ALA A 25 17.71 1.99 7.14
N PHE A 26 18.04 3.01 6.35
CA PHE A 26 17.22 4.22 6.25
C PHE A 26 15.86 3.94 5.61
N GLU A 27 15.81 3.11 4.57
CA GLU A 27 14.55 2.67 3.94
C GLU A 27 13.66 1.93 4.95
N LEU A 28 14.21 0.96 5.67
CA LEU A 28 13.48 0.24 6.73
C LEU A 28 12.93 1.19 7.80
N LEU A 29 13.73 2.17 8.23
CA LEU A 29 13.29 3.18 9.20
C LEU A 29 12.16 4.05 8.65
N SER A 30 12.22 4.42 7.38
CA SER A 30 11.19 5.24 6.72
C SER A 30 9.84 4.53 6.60
N HIS A 31 9.84 3.21 6.52
CA HIS A 31 8.63 2.38 6.51
C HIS A 31 8.00 2.18 7.89
N MET A 32 8.70 2.49 8.95
CA MET A 32 8.14 2.51 10.30
C MET A 32 7.32 3.79 10.50
N LYS A 33 6.08 3.66 10.96
CA LYS A 33 5.13 4.78 11.10
C LYS A 33 4.65 4.98 12.55
N GLY A 34 5.51 4.67 13.50
CA GLY A 34 5.21 4.83 14.93
C GLY A 34 6.09 5.87 15.61
N GLY A 35 5.69 6.30 16.82
CA GLY A 35 6.43 7.30 17.59
C GLY A 35 7.94 7.04 17.72
N PRO A 36 8.40 5.80 17.96
CA PRO A 36 9.84 5.52 18.02
C PRO A 36 10.62 5.86 16.74
N SER A 37 10.03 5.61 15.53
CA SER A 37 10.68 5.95 14.28
C SER A 37 10.68 7.45 14.02
N VAL A 38 9.58 8.13 14.32
CA VAL A 38 9.48 9.60 14.21
C VAL A 38 10.54 10.27 15.06
N LYS A 39 10.69 9.83 16.32
CA LYS A 39 11.72 10.35 17.21
C LYS A 39 13.13 10.18 16.62
N VAL A 40 13.44 8.99 16.12
CA VAL A 40 14.76 8.70 15.52
C VAL A 40 14.99 9.52 14.25
N LEU A 41 13.98 9.64 13.40
CA LEU A 41 14.06 10.50 12.21
C LEU A 41 14.27 11.97 12.59
N LEU A 42 13.63 12.44 13.67
CA LEU A 42 13.82 13.81 14.15
C LEU A 42 15.23 14.02 14.71
N ASP A 43 15.77 13.04 15.45
CA ASP A 43 17.17 13.07 15.90
C ASP A 43 18.12 13.19 14.70
N ILE A 44 17.92 12.36 13.67
CA ILE A 44 18.73 12.40 12.45
C ILE A 44 18.61 13.76 11.75
N ALA A 45 17.41 14.30 11.64
CA ALA A 45 17.14 15.56 10.96
C ALA A 45 17.75 16.78 11.65
N LEU A 46 17.81 16.77 12.98
CA LEU A 46 18.23 17.94 13.76
C LEU A 46 19.70 17.90 14.22
N GLU A 47 20.31 16.71 14.31
CA GLU A 47 21.60 16.51 14.98
C GLU A 47 22.72 16.05 14.04
N ASN A 48 22.44 15.83 12.75
CA ASN A 48 23.42 15.25 11.83
C ASN A 48 23.76 16.14 10.63
N ASP A 49 24.66 15.64 9.79
CA ASP A 49 25.08 16.37 8.60
C ASP A 49 23.93 16.62 7.62
N LEU A 50 24.13 17.61 6.76
CA LEU A 50 23.07 18.16 5.91
C LEU A 50 22.45 17.11 4.94
N SER A 51 23.21 16.12 4.50
CA SER A 51 22.74 15.12 3.51
C SER A 51 21.71 14.17 4.12
N ILE A 52 22.07 13.53 5.23
CA ILE A 52 21.19 12.61 5.96
C ILE A 52 20.02 13.37 6.60
N ALA A 53 20.28 14.57 7.14
CA ALA A 53 19.26 15.42 7.72
C ALA A 53 18.15 15.77 6.72
N LYS A 54 18.50 16.12 5.49
CA LYS A 54 17.53 16.40 4.42
C LYS A 54 16.68 15.17 4.08
N LYS A 55 17.30 14.00 3.94
CA LYS A 55 16.55 12.75 3.67
C LYS A 55 15.55 12.46 4.79
N SER A 56 15.96 12.63 6.03
CA SER A 56 15.10 12.43 7.19
C SER A 56 13.95 13.43 7.23
N ALA A 57 14.20 14.69 6.87
CA ALA A 57 13.18 15.72 6.77
C ALA A 57 12.11 15.35 5.71
N GLU A 58 12.51 14.86 4.55
CA GLU A 58 11.55 14.46 3.52
C GLU A 58 10.64 13.32 4.01
N VAL A 59 11.16 12.37 4.78
CA VAL A 59 10.33 11.33 5.38
C VAL A 59 9.38 11.92 6.43
N LEU A 60 9.88 12.82 7.29
CA LEU A 60 9.06 13.47 8.32
C LEU A 60 7.90 14.27 7.73
N LYS A 61 8.10 14.95 6.61
CA LYS A 61 7.02 15.67 5.91
C LYS A 61 5.84 14.78 5.51
N THR A 62 6.07 13.48 5.36
CA THR A 62 5.02 12.50 5.03
C THR A 62 4.33 11.91 6.25
N GLN A 63 4.74 12.24 7.47
CA GLN A 63 4.13 11.76 8.70
C GLN A 63 2.98 12.69 9.11
N VAL A 64 1.83 12.09 9.45
CA VAL A 64 0.64 12.86 9.84
C VAL A 64 0.69 13.29 11.31
N PHE A 65 1.44 12.58 12.15
CA PHE A 65 1.47 12.80 13.58
C PHE A 65 2.89 13.04 14.08
N LEU A 66 3.07 14.17 14.74
CA LEU A 66 4.15 14.37 15.69
C LEU A 66 3.54 14.44 17.09
N TYR A 67 4.17 13.77 18.06
CA TYR A 67 3.83 13.98 19.45
C TYR A 67 4.17 15.42 19.86
N GLU A 68 3.45 15.95 20.85
CA GLU A 68 3.66 17.30 21.34
C GLU A 68 5.13 17.58 21.71
N ALA A 69 5.79 16.65 22.37
CA ALA A 69 7.21 16.77 22.73
C ALA A 69 8.11 16.89 21.48
N ASP A 70 7.83 16.13 20.42
CA ASP A 70 8.59 16.19 19.17
C ASP A 70 8.31 17.50 18.41
N THR A 71 7.07 17.97 18.44
CA THR A 71 6.67 19.27 17.86
C THR A 71 7.35 20.42 18.57
N ASN A 72 7.39 20.42 19.89
CA ASN A 72 8.05 21.44 20.70
C ASN A 72 9.58 21.47 20.45
N ARG A 73 10.19 20.31 20.30
CA ARG A 73 11.60 20.17 19.93
C ARG A 73 11.88 20.73 18.55
N LEU A 74 11.03 20.44 17.59
CA LEU A 74 11.12 20.95 16.22
C LEU A 74 10.98 22.49 16.19
N LYS A 75 9.99 23.02 16.95
CA LYS A 75 9.78 24.45 17.10
C LYS A 75 10.99 25.15 17.72
N LYS A 76 11.55 24.61 18.78
CA LYS A 76 12.76 25.15 19.41
C LYS A 76 13.94 25.18 18.42
N ALA A 77 14.16 24.09 17.70
CA ALA A 77 15.23 24.05 16.69
C ALA A 77 15.02 25.09 15.59
N TYR A 78 13.79 25.37 15.19
CA TYR A 78 13.46 26.45 14.27
C TYR A 78 13.78 27.83 14.85
N GLU A 79 13.41 28.08 16.11
CA GLU A 79 13.72 29.32 16.82
C GLU A 79 15.23 29.54 16.96
N ASP A 80 16.00 28.47 17.11
CA ASP A 80 17.46 28.45 17.13
C ASP A 80 18.10 28.58 15.72
N GLY A 81 17.30 28.77 14.68
CA GLY A 81 17.74 29.02 13.31
C GLY A 81 18.02 27.78 12.45
N ASN A 82 17.61 26.59 12.90
CA ASN A 82 17.80 25.37 12.13
C ASN A 82 16.92 25.35 10.86
N LYS A 83 17.58 25.33 9.69
CA LYS A 83 16.90 25.37 8.37
C LYS A 83 16.11 24.11 8.05
N ILE A 84 16.52 22.95 8.56
CA ILE A 84 15.80 21.69 8.38
C ILE A 84 14.49 21.72 9.18
N ALA A 85 14.55 22.17 10.43
CA ALA A 85 13.36 22.35 11.26
C ALA A 85 12.36 23.33 10.61
N LYS A 86 12.86 24.45 10.06
CA LYS A 86 12.04 25.40 9.30
C LYS A 86 11.32 24.72 8.14
N ASN A 87 12.05 23.95 7.33
CA ASN A 87 11.51 23.27 6.16
C ASN A 87 10.40 22.26 6.53
N ILE A 88 10.57 21.49 7.61
CA ILE A 88 9.57 20.55 8.10
C ILE A 88 8.31 21.29 8.59
N LEU A 89 8.48 22.36 9.40
CA LEU A 89 7.36 23.15 9.92
C LEU A 89 6.58 23.86 8.81
N GLU A 90 7.26 24.40 7.81
CA GLU A 90 6.61 25.02 6.65
C GLU A 90 5.79 24.00 5.85
N SER A 91 6.31 22.79 5.68
CA SER A 91 5.58 21.69 5.04
C SER A 91 4.31 21.32 5.82
N TYR A 92 4.41 21.21 7.13
CA TYR A 92 3.24 20.98 7.99
C TYR A 92 2.23 22.11 7.94
N SER A 93 2.68 23.36 7.97
CA SER A 93 1.79 24.53 7.91
C SER A 93 0.97 24.58 6.61
N LYS A 94 1.50 24.04 5.53
CA LYS A 94 0.85 23.91 4.22
C LYS A 94 0.08 22.62 4.06
N ALA A 95 0.12 21.72 5.04
CA ALA A 95 -0.43 20.37 4.97
C ALA A 95 0.04 19.58 3.72
N GLU A 96 1.32 19.70 3.36
CA GLU A 96 1.87 19.11 2.14
C GLU A 96 1.74 17.59 2.14
N PHE A 97 1.80 16.92 3.30
CA PHE A 97 1.52 15.49 3.46
C PHE A 97 0.14 15.09 2.93
N PHE A 98 -0.77 16.04 2.77
CA PHE A 98 -2.14 15.84 2.30
C PHE A 98 -2.41 16.51 0.95
N THR A 99 -1.79 17.65 0.66
CA THR A 99 -2.06 18.46 -0.54
C THR A 99 -1.14 18.12 -1.71
N LEU A 100 0.10 17.69 -1.45
CA LEU A 100 1.07 17.31 -2.48
C LEU A 100 1.04 15.79 -2.75
N LEU A 101 -0.14 15.29 -3.07
CA LEU A 101 -0.27 13.90 -3.50
C LEU A 101 0.16 13.78 -4.96
N PRO A 102 0.97 12.78 -5.32
CA PRO A 102 1.33 12.53 -6.70
C PRO A 102 0.08 12.17 -7.51
N GLU A 103 0.07 12.56 -8.76
CA GLU A 103 -0.98 12.13 -9.68
C GLU A 103 -0.93 10.61 -9.89
N ILE A 104 -2.11 10.03 -10.05
CA ILE A 104 -2.23 8.63 -10.43
C ILE A 104 -1.84 8.50 -11.90
N ASP A 105 -1.00 7.54 -12.21
CA ASP A 105 -0.64 7.20 -13.58
C ASP A 105 -1.90 6.98 -14.41
N LYS A 106 -1.89 7.51 -15.64
CA LYS A 106 -3.01 7.33 -16.57
C LYS A 106 -3.23 5.85 -16.88
N GLU A 107 -2.15 5.11 -17.02
CA GLU A 107 -2.15 3.68 -17.29
C GLU A 107 -1.31 2.94 -16.28
N ILE A 108 -1.87 1.88 -15.70
CA ILE A 108 -1.17 1.01 -14.76
C ILE A 108 -1.15 -0.39 -15.35
N LYS A 109 0.05 -0.90 -15.64
CA LYS A 109 0.23 -2.29 -16.07
C LYS A 109 0.17 -3.20 -14.86
N VAL A 110 -0.69 -4.21 -14.92
CA VAL A 110 -0.90 -5.17 -13.84
C VAL A 110 -0.78 -6.60 -14.32
N VAL A 111 -0.41 -7.47 -13.40
CA VAL A 111 -0.54 -8.92 -13.49
C VAL A 111 -1.40 -9.39 -12.34
N THR A 112 -2.30 -10.31 -12.57
CA THR A 112 -3.28 -10.75 -11.56
C THR A 112 -2.73 -11.85 -10.66
N TYR A 113 -3.05 -11.77 -9.37
CA TYR A 113 -3.00 -12.88 -8.43
C TYR A 113 -4.42 -13.14 -7.93
N VAL A 114 -4.97 -14.30 -8.25
CA VAL A 114 -6.31 -14.71 -7.81
C VAL A 114 -6.16 -15.55 -6.55
N ALA A 115 -6.61 -15.01 -5.44
CA ALA A 115 -6.54 -15.68 -4.14
C ALA A 115 -7.72 -16.66 -3.99
N ALA A 116 -7.39 -17.89 -3.63
CA ALA A 116 -8.37 -18.98 -3.48
C ALA A 116 -9.16 -18.93 -2.15
N GLU A 117 -8.83 -17.99 -1.28
CA GLU A 117 -9.44 -17.84 0.05
C GLU A 117 -10.80 -17.15 -0.05
N GLY A 118 -11.81 -17.63 -0.64
CA GLY A 118 -13.18 -17.11 -0.66
C GLY A 118 -13.29 -15.59 -0.43
N ASP A 119 -13.86 -15.19 0.69
CA ASP A 119 -13.82 -13.78 1.15
C ASP A 119 -12.46 -13.42 1.73
N ILE A 120 -11.83 -12.39 1.22
CA ILE A 120 -10.60 -11.84 1.79
C ILE A 120 -10.97 -10.79 2.83
N SER A 121 -11.04 -11.22 4.07
CA SER A 121 -11.37 -10.35 5.19
C SER A 121 -10.20 -9.41 5.54
N THR A 122 -10.51 -8.37 6.30
CA THR A 122 -9.48 -7.49 6.87
C THR A 122 -8.59 -8.23 7.87
N ASP A 123 -9.04 -9.36 8.44
CA ASP A 123 -8.21 -10.21 9.28
C ASP A 123 -7.18 -11.00 8.47
N LEU A 124 -7.50 -11.43 7.26
CA LEU A 124 -6.52 -12.02 6.35
C LEU A 124 -5.49 -10.99 5.85
N LEU A 125 -5.91 -9.75 5.70
CA LEU A 125 -5.02 -8.68 5.24
C LEU A 125 -4.16 -8.10 6.38
N SER A 126 -4.67 -8.09 7.60
CA SER A 126 -4.03 -7.49 8.79
C SER A 126 -4.60 -8.08 10.08
N PRO A 127 -4.12 -9.24 10.51
CA PRO A 127 -4.66 -9.95 11.66
C PRO A 127 -4.67 -9.13 12.96
N GLY A 128 -5.75 -9.24 13.74
CA GLY A 128 -5.91 -8.52 15.00
C GLY A 128 -4.86 -8.89 16.04
N ASN A 129 -4.47 -10.17 16.12
CA ASN A 129 -3.42 -10.65 17.01
C ASN A 129 -2.02 -10.14 16.69
N GLN A 130 -1.81 -9.58 15.49
CA GLN A 130 -0.58 -8.94 15.03
C GLN A 130 -0.63 -7.39 15.10
N ALA A 131 -1.61 -6.84 15.81
CA ALA A 131 -1.80 -5.38 15.90
C ALA A 131 -0.57 -4.62 16.41
N HIS A 132 0.24 -5.25 17.25
CA HIS A 132 1.48 -4.68 17.79
C HIS A 132 2.55 -4.37 16.75
N SER A 133 2.51 -5.02 15.59
CA SER A 133 3.46 -4.80 14.49
C SER A 133 3.01 -3.75 13.46
N ARG A 134 1.80 -3.21 13.57
CA ARG A 134 1.21 -2.30 12.55
C ARG A 134 2.00 -1.02 12.28
N SER A 135 2.76 -0.56 13.26
CA SER A 135 3.63 0.61 13.10
C SER A 135 4.93 0.31 12.32
N ASP A 136 5.22 -0.96 12.06
CA ASP A 136 6.34 -1.42 11.26
C ASP A 136 5.78 -2.17 10.03
N ARG A 137 5.74 -1.50 8.90
CA ARG A 137 5.10 -2.02 7.68
C ARG A 137 5.77 -3.28 7.15
N GLU A 138 7.09 -3.34 7.19
CA GLU A 138 7.84 -4.51 6.71
C GLU A 138 7.54 -5.74 7.57
N LEU A 139 7.50 -5.54 8.89
CA LEU A 139 7.15 -6.62 9.80
C LEU A 139 5.68 -7.03 9.65
N HIS A 140 4.78 -6.05 9.63
CA HIS A 140 3.34 -6.32 9.52
C HIS A 140 2.94 -6.88 8.16
N GLY A 141 3.64 -6.51 7.10
CA GLY A 141 3.44 -7.05 5.75
C GLY A 141 3.56 -8.57 5.66
N LYS A 142 4.36 -9.18 6.54
CA LYS A 142 4.48 -10.65 6.65
C LYS A 142 3.18 -11.35 7.05
N CYS A 143 2.15 -10.61 7.43
CA CYS A 143 0.85 -11.14 7.81
C CYS A 143 -0.16 -11.17 6.65
N LEU A 144 0.20 -10.71 5.45
CA LEU A 144 -0.74 -10.65 4.32
C LEU A 144 -1.14 -12.07 3.88
N ILE A 145 -2.41 -12.39 3.99
CA ILE A 145 -3.09 -13.61 3.55
C ILE A 145 -2.38 -14.87 4.07
N SER A 146 -1.36 -15.35 3.35
CA SER A 146 -0.60 -16.55 3.70
C SER A 146 0.81 -16.49 3.11
N ASP A 147 1.71 -17.30 3.65
CA ASP A 147 3.07 -17.43 3.12
C ASP A 147 3.09 -17.90 1.66
N ASN A 148 2.14 -18.75 1.30
CA ASN A 148 2.00 -19.23 -0.08
C ASN A 148 1.58 -18.10 -1.03
N ALA A 149 0.58 -17.31 -0.65
CA ALA A 149 0.16 -16.14 -1.41
C ALA A 149 1.32 -15.16 -1.61
N GLN A 150 2.10 -14.93 -0.57
CA GLN A 150 3.27 -14.05 -0.64
C GLN A 150 4.35 -14.57 -1.61
N LYS A 151 4.61 -15.89 -1.61
CA LYS A 151 5.55 -16.51 -2.57
C LYS A 151 5.07 -16.35 -4.01
N GLU A 152 3.80 -16.64 -4.27
CA GLU A 152 3.22 -16.49 -5.62
C GLU A 152 3.23 -15.03 -6.08
N ILE A 153 2.91 -14.08 -5.23
CA ILE A 153 2.99 -12.64 -5.54
C ILE A 153 4.44 -12.26 -5.91
N ARG A 154 5.44 -12.72 -5.14
CA ARG A 154 6.85 -12.46 -5.47
C ARG A 154 7.25 -13.06 -6.80
N LYS A 155 6.85 -14.29 -7.07
CA LYS A 155 7.09 -14.96 -8.35
C LYS A 155 6.50 -14.15 -9.52
N LEU A 156 5.26 -13.71 -9.41
CA LEU A 156 4.63 -12.86 -10.43
C LEU A 156 5.39 -11.55 -10.65
N GLN A 157 5.91 -10.93 -9.60
CA GLN A 157 6.72 -9.72 -9.72
C GLN A 157 8.07 -9.96 -10.42
N GLU A 158 8.65 -11.15 -10.25
CA GLU A 158 9.89 -11.56 -10.90
C GLU A 158 9.68 -11.91 -12.38
N GLU A 159 8.59 -12.61 -12.70
CA GLU A 159 8.21 -13.00 -14.06
C GLU A 159 7.68 -11.82 -14.89
N HIS A 160 7.13 -10.79 -14.23
CA HIS A 160 6.53 -9.63 -14.90
C HIS A 160 7.13 -8.31 -14.42
N PRO A 161 8.41 -8.04 -14.72
CA PRO A 161 9.09 -6.84 -14.27
C PRO A 161 8.36 -5.57 -14.74
N GLY A 162 8.24 -4.59 -13.86
CA GLY A 162 7.59 -3.31 -14.15
C GLY A 162 6.06 -3.34 -14.08
N LYS A 163 5.43 -4.49 -13.81
CA LYS A 163 3.98 -4.58 -13.57
C LYS A 163 3.68 -4.65 -12.08
N ARG A 164 2.56 -4.06 -11.69
CA ARG A 164 2.02 -4.22 -10.33
C ARG A 164 1.17 -5.49 -10.26
N VAL A 165 1.10 -6.09 -9.09
CA VAL A 165 0.19 -7.21 -8.89
C VAL A 165 -1.20 -6.71 -8.56
N MET A 166 -2.22 -7.23 -9.21
CA MET A 166 -3.62 -6.99 -8.88
C MET A 166 -4.15 -8.18 -8.09
N LEU A 167 -4.46 -7.96 -6.81
CA LEU A 167 -5.02 -8.98 -5.95
C LEU A 167 -6.52 -9.13 -6.21
N ILE A 168 -6.96 -10.34 -6.48
CA ILE A 168 -8.36 -10.68 -6.76
C ILE A 168 -8.85 -11.73 -5.78
N ALA A 169 -10.02 -11.52 -5.19
CA ALA A 169 -10.73 -12.53 -4.42
C ALA A 169 -11.56 -13.42 -5.35
N GLU A 170 -11.26 -14.71 -5.42
CA GLU A 170 -11.87 -15.62 -6.40
C GLU A 170 -13.38 -15.77 -6.23
N LYS A 171 -13.84 -15.94 -5.01
CA LYS A 171 -15.24 -16.32 -4.73
C LYS A 171 -15.98 -15.39 -3.78
N GLY A 172 -15.37 -14.31 -3.39
CA GLY A 172 -15.90 -13.48 -2.33
C GLY A 172 -15.65 -12.00 -2.51
N THR A 173 -15.80 -11.31 -1.42
CA THR A 173 -15.52 -9.88 -1.33
C THR A 173 -14.15 -9.64 -0.73
N MET A 174 -13.58 -8.47 -1.02
CA MET A 174 -12.31 -8.01 -0.48
C MET A 174 -12.55 -7.01 0.64
N GLY A 175 -11.86 -7.19 1.77
CA GLY A 175 -11.87 -6.20 2.84
C GLY A 175 -13.08 -6.25 3.77
N VAL A 176 -13.79 -7.37 3.83
CA VAL A 176 -14.90 -7.60 4.77
C VAL A 176 -14.37 -7.63 6.21
N GLY A 177 -15.09 -7.01 7.13
CA GLY A 177 -14.78 -6.99 8.56
C GLY A 177 -14.43 -5.62 9.09
N SER A 178 -13.62 -5.57 10.16
CA SER A 178 -13.24 -4.32 10.82
C SER A 178 -12.42 -3.42 9.90
N SER A 179 -12.65 -2.11 9.97
CA SER A 179 -11.86 -1.12 9.23
C SER A 179 -10.41 -1.12 9.70
N ARG A 180 -9.47 -1.54 8.84
CA ARG A 180 -8.03 -1.61 9.15
C ARG A 180 -7.19 -0.98 8.05
N MET A 181 -6.69 0.21 8.29
CA MET A 181 -5.75 0.90 7.40
C MET A 181 -4.50 0.04 7.14
N SER A 182 -4.06 -0.73 8.13
CA SER A 182 -2.93 -1.64 7.98
C SER A 182 -3.15 -2.73 6.93
N GLY A 183 -4.39 -3.15 6.68
CA GLY A 183 -4.71 -4.06 5.57
C GLY A 183 -4.41 -3.42 4.21
N VAL A 184 -4.83 -2.16 4.01
CA VAL A 184 -4.51 -1.38 2.80
C VAL A 184 -2.99 -1.26 2.63
N ASN A 185 -2.28 -0.97 3.71
CA ASN A 185 -0.82 -0.84 3.70
C ASN A 185 -0.14 -2.15 3.28
N ASN A 186 -0.61 -3.29 3.79
CA ASN A 186 -0.05 -4.59 3.46
C ASN A 186 -0.31 -4.93 1.98
N VAL A 187 -1.53 -4.73 1.49
CA VAL A 187 -1.82 -4.94 0.06
C VAL A 187 -0.94 -4.05 -0.80
N ALA A 188 -0.84 -2.76 -0.49
CA ALA A 188 0.00 -1.83 -1.24
C ALA A 188 1.48 -2.25 -1.26
N LEU A 189 2.00 -2.71 -0.12
CA LEU A 189 3.38 -3.18 0.00
C LEU A 189 3.64 -4.39 -0.92
N TRP A 190 2.76 -5.37 -0.92
CA TRP A 190 2.93 -6.60 -1.68
C TRP A 190 2.59 -6.45 -3.16
N THR A 191 1.62 -5.62 -3.51
CA THR A 191 1.19 -5.45 -4.91
C THR A 191 1.98 -4.39 -5.66
N GLY A 192 2.85 -3.65 -5.00
CA GLY A 192 3.71 -2.65 -5.61
C GLY A 192 4.82 -3.25 -6.50
N ILE A 193 5.57 -2.38 -7.15
CA ILE A 193 6.70 -2.78 -8.00
C ILE A 193 7.92 -3.03 -7.11
N LYS A 194 8.45 -4.26 -7.15
CA LYS A 194 9.59 -4.69 -6.32
C LYS A 194 10.85 -3.84 -6.50
N SER A 195 11.08 -3.32 -7.69
CA SER A 195 12.27 -2.52 -8.03
C SER A 195 12.19 -1.04 -7.61
N SER A 196 11.09 -0.60 -7.08
CA SER A 196 11.00 0.76 -6.55
C SER A 196 11.56 0.79 -5.13
N PRO A 197 12.77 1.32 -4.91
CA PRO A 197 13.37 1.36 -3.58
C PRO A 197 12.61 2.28 -2.63
N TYR A 198 11.77 3.13 -3.18
CA TYR A 198 10.95 4.08 -2.43
C TYR A 198 9.56 4.09 -3.03
N ILE A 199 8.67 3.34 -2.42
CA ILE A 199 7.25 3.46 -2.71
C ILE A 199 6.68 4.36 -1.62
N PRO A 200 6.55 5.68 -1.85
CA PRO A 200 5.90 6.55 -0.90
C PRO A 200 4.50 5.98 -0.66
N PHE A 201 4.11 5.91 0.58
CA PHE A 201 2.78 5.42 0.98
C PHE A 201 1.63 6.01 0.15
N VAL A 202 1.82 7.23 -0.31
CA VAL A 202 0.86 8.01 -1.10
C VAL A 202 0.73 7.54 -2.54
N ASN A 203 1.72 6.83 -3.07
CA ASN A 203 1.79 6.45 -4.50
C ASN A 203 1.31 5.04 -4.79
N ILE A 204 0.98 4.27 -3.75
CA ILE A 204 0.57 2.89 -3.94
C ILE A 204 -0.90 2.77 -3.62
N PHE A 205 -1.66 2.62 -4.67
CA PHE A 205 -3.04 2.16 -4.54
C PHE A 205 -3.03 0.64 -4.49
N PRO A 206 -3.67 0.03 -3.50
CA PRO A 206 -3.93 -1.38 -3.58
C PRO A 206 -4.80 -1.64 -4.81
N ILE A 207 -4.36 -2.57 -5.64
CA ILE A 207 -5.13 -2.98 -6.80
C ILE A 207 -5.78 -4.29 -6.44
N VAL A 208 -7.06 -4.26 -6.20
CA VAL A 208 -7.85 -5.40 -5.74
C VAL A 208 -9.16 -5.48 -6.50
N ALA A 209 -9.66 -6.67 -6.66
CA ALA A 209 -10.96 -6.90 -7.26
C ALA A 209 -11.62 -8.15 -6.67
N GLY A 210 -12.92 -8.15 -6.64
CA GLY A 210 -13.73 -9.33 -6.34
C GLY A 210 -14.31 -9.93 -7.60
N THR A 211 -14.51 -11.23 -7.61
CA THR A 211 -15.02 -11.97 -8.78
C THR A 211 -16.53 -11.93 -8.93
N ASN A 212 -17.28 -11.52 -7.92
CA ASN A 212 -18.73 -11.41 -7.99
C ASN A 212 -19.27 -10.11 -8.60
N GLY A 213 -18.51 -9.52 -9.52
CA GLY A 213 -18.93 -8.37 -10.31
C GLY A 213 -18.90 -7.04 -9.58
N ILE A 214 -18.38 -7.03 -8.38
CA ILE A 214 -18.23 -5.81 -7.62
C ILE A 214 -16.92 -5.17 -8.02
N SER A 215 -16.99 -3.89 -8.30
CA SER A 215 -15.86 -3.00 -8.54
C SER A 215 -14.68 -3.25 -7.61
N PRO A 216 -13.47 -2.85 -7.97
CA PRO A 216 -12.33 -2.88 -7.07
C PRO A 216 -12.74 -2.36 -5.71
N ILE A 217 -12.52 -3.19 -4.72
CA ILE A 217 -12.98 -2.90 -3.38
C ILE A 217 -11.97 -2.02 -2.71
N PHE A 218 -12.44 -0.93 -2.28
CA PHE A 218 -11.73 -0.03 -1.43
C PHE A 218 -11.84 -0.55 -0.02
N LEU A 219 -10.70 -0.85 0.57
CA LEU A 219 -10.65 -1.01 1.99
C LEU A 219 -11.03 0.33 2.60
N THR A 220 -12.30 0.46 2.93
CA THR A 220 -12.77 1.62 3.68
C THR A 220 -12.36 1.44 5.11
N THR A 221 -11.48 2.29 5.57
CA THR A 221 -11.44 2.63 6.99
C THR A 221 -12.43 3.76 7.22
N VAL A 222 -12.90 3.93 8.44
CA VAL A 222 -13.80 5.06 8.77
C VAL A 222 -13.18 6.35 8.23
N GLY A 223 -13.81 6.91 7.21
CA GLY A 223 -13.38 8.15 6.57
C GLY A 223 -12.34 8.01 5.45
N VAL A 224 -11.95 6.81 5.04
CA VAL A 224 -11.04 6.62 3.90
C VAL A 224 -11.70 5.72 2.89
N THR A 225 -12.12 6.33 1.81
CA THR A 225 -12.52 5.63 0.60
C THR A 225 -11.56 6.04 -0.49
N GLY A 226 -10.97 5.08 -1.17
CA GLY A 226 -10.08 5.39 -2.28
C GLY A 226 -10.12 4.34 -3.34
N GLY A 227 -10.15 4.76 -4.58
CA GLY A 227 -9.91 3.87 -5.68
C GLY A 227 -10.85 4.09 -6.88
N ILE A 228 -10.62 3.29 -7.89
CA ILE A 228 -11.33 3.35 -9.18
C ILE A 228 -12.19 2.10 -9.28
N GLY A 229 -13.50 2.29 -9.43
CA GLY A 229 -14.41 1.21 -9.76
C GLY A 229 -14.17 0.73 -11.19
N ILE A 230 -13.69 -0.50 -11.35
CA ILE A 230 -13.54 -1.16 -12.65
C ILE A 230 -14.38 -2.42 -12.59
N ASP A 231 -15.29 -2.55 -13.53
CA ASP A 231 -16.05 -3.78 -13.68
C ASP A 231 -15.18 -4.82 -14.39
N LEU A 232 -14.86 -5.90 -13.69
CA LEU A 232 -14.09 -7.02 -14.24
C LEU A 232 -14.96 -8.07 -14.92
N LYS A 233 -16.28 -7.91 -14.85
CA LYS A 233 -17.23 -8.89 -15.36
C LYS A 233 -18.07 -8.32 -16.49
N ASN A 234 -18.03 -8.98 -17.63
CA ASN A 234 -19.07 -8.84 -18.63
C ASN A 234 -20.16 -9.87 -18.35
N TRP A 235 -21.23 -9.43 -17.76
CA TRP A 235 -22.44 -10.22 -17.64
C TRP A 235 -23.20 -10.23 -18.93
N VAL A 236 -23.34 -11.38 -19.54
CA VAL A 236 -24.19 -11.57 -20.71
C VAL A 236 -25.40 -12.41 -20.36
N LYS A 237 -26.47 -12.20 -21.08
CA LYS A 237 -27.65 -13.03 -20.98
C LYS A 237 -27.29 -14.44 -21.41
N LYS A 238 -27.47 -15.40 -20.51
CA LYS A 238 -27.27 -16.83 -20.82
C LYS A 238 -28.18 -17.24 -21.94
N LYS A 239 -27.63 -17.95 -22.93
CA LYS A 239 -28.36 -18.43 -24.08
C LYS A 239 -28.34 -19.94 -24.13
N ASP A 240 -29.41 -20.52 -24.62
CA ASP A 240 -29.46 -21.93 -24.96
C ASP A 240 -28.71 -22.23 -26.27
N PRO A 241 -28.54 -23.49 -26.66
CA PRO A 241 -27.87 -23.84 -27.92
C PRO A 241 -28.54 -23.27 -29.18
N SER A 242 -29.79 -22.84 -29.12
CA SER A 242 -30.51 -22.18 -30.22
C SER A 242 -30.28 -20.67 -30.26
N GLY A 243 -29.54 -20.12 -29.27
CA GLY A 243 -29.29 -18.70 -29.15
C GLY A 243 -30.38 -17.89 -28.43
N LYS A 244 -31.41 -18.58 -27.88
CA LYS A 244 -32.49 -17.93 -27.12
C LYS A 244 -32.06 -17.67 -25.69
N THR A 245 -32.42 -16.50 -25.14
CA THR A 245 -32.16 -16.16 -23.75
C THR A 245 -32.87 -17.09 -22.79
N ILE A 246 -32.14 -17.62 -21.81
CA ILE A 246 -32.70 -18.44 -20.72
C ILE A 246 -33.10 -17.46 -19.60
N ASN A 247 -34.35 -17.62 -19.15
CA ASN A 247 -34.90 -16.84 -18.04
C ASN A 247 -35.08 -17.71 -16.79
N ASP A 248 -35.08 -17.07 -15.62
CA ASP A 248 -35.49 -17.70 -14.34
C ASP A 248 -36.99 -17.90 -14.26
N GLU A 249 -37.48 -18.45 -13.14
CA GLU A 249 -38.90 -18.71 -12.90
C GLU A 249 -39.72 -17.43 -12.84
N GLU A 250 -39.12 -16.28 -12.60
CA GLU A 250 -39.74 -14.95 -12.53
C GLU A 250 -39.75 -14.25 -13.89
N GLY A 251 -39.13 -14.85 -14.89
CA GLY A 251 -39.05 -14.33 -16.27
C GLY A 251 -37.87 -13.37 -16.51
N ASN A 252 -36.96 -13.22 -15.55
CA ASN A 252 -35.77 -12.39 -15.72
C ASN A 252 -34.67 -13.17 -16.45
N PRO A 253 -33.89 -12.53 -17.31
CA PRO A 253 -32.77 -13.16 -17.98
C PRO A 253 -31.72 -13.66 -16.96
N ILE A 254 -31.41 -14.95 -17.03
CA ILE A 254 -30.25 -15.50 -16.31
C ILE A 254 -28.99 -14.90 -16.94
N LEU A 255 -28.12 -14.35 -16.12
CA LEU A 255 -26.84 -13.80 -16.55
C LEU A 255 -25.73 -14.82 -16.33
N GLU A 256 -24.82 -14.92 -17.25
CA GLU A 256 -23.60 -15.73 -17.11
C GLU A 256 -22.37 -14.88 -17.28
N GLU A 257 -21.34 -15.25 -16.55
CA GLU A 257 -20.04 -14.64 -16.62
C GLU A 257 -19.27 -15.21 -17.82
N ILE A 258 -18.85 -14.33 -18.75
CA ILE A 258 -18.08 -14.72 -19.93
C ILE A 258 -16.59 -14.55 -19.74
N TYR A 259 -16.15 -13.94 -18.64
CA TYR A 259 -14.74 -13.62 -18.41
C TYR A 259 -14.25 -14.20 -17.10
N SER A 260 -13.27 -15.08 -17.17
CA SER A 260 -12.61 -15.68 -16.02
C SER A 260 -11.18 -15.19 -15.94
N VAL A 261 -10.88 -14.36 -14.95
CA VAL A 261 -9.51 -13.93 -14.67
C VAL A 261 -8.76 -15.02 -13.92
N LYS A 262 -7.59 -15.39 -14.41
CA LYS A 262 -6.69 -16.34 -13.78
C LYS A 262 -5.43 -15.64 -13.26
N THR A 263 -4.77 -16.24 -12.29
CA THR A 263 -3.44 -15.81 -11.86
C THR A 263 -2.50 -15.76 -13.06
N GLY A 264 -1.74 -14.67 -13.20
CA GLY A 264 -0.83 -14.45 -14.33
C GLY A 264 -1.45 -13.70 -15.53
N THR A 265 -2.75 -13.42 -15.52
CA THR A 265 -3.35 -12.59 -16.58
C THR A 265 -2.84 -11.16 -16.48
N VAL A 266 -2.47 -10.59 -17.62
CA VAL A 266 -1.93 -9.21 -17.69
C VAL A 266 -2.99 -8.27 -18.21
N PHE A 267 -3.08 -7.10 -17.59
CA PHE A 267 -4.00 -6.03 -18.00
C PHE A 267 -3.33 -4.67 -17.96
N ILE A 268 -3.92 -3.73 -18.69
CA ILE A 268 -3.66 -2.30 -18.54
C ILE A 268 -4.91 -1.66 -17.95
N ILE A 269 -4.75 -1.02 -16.80
CA ILE A 269 -5.80 -0.22 -16.18
C ILE A 269 -5.68 1.21 -16.70
N ASN A 270 -6.69 1.68 -17.46
CA ASN A 270 -6.80 3.10 -17.77
C ASN A 270 -7.56 3.79 -16.64
N THR A 271 -6.84 4.57 -15.84
CA THR A 271 -7.40 5.22 -14.65
C THR A 271 -8.33 6.38 -14.97
N ARG A 272 -8.25 6.95 -16.17
CA ARG A 272 -9.12 8.06 -16.61
C ARG A 272 -10.44 7.53 -17.16
N GLU A 273 -10.38 6.49 -17.97
CA GLU A 273 -11.55 5.86 -18.57
C GLU A 273 -12.23 4.84 -17.65
N LYS A 274 -11.53 4.41 -16.57
CA LYS A 274 -11.98 3.39 -15.64
C LYS A 274 -12.24 2.05 -16.33
N LYS A 275 -11.34 1.66 -17.24
CA LYS A 275 -11.45 0.44 -18.05
C LYS A 275 -10.20 -0.42 -17.91
N LEU A 276 -10.37 -1.71 -18.13
CA LEU A 276 -9.31 -2.67 -18.35
C LEU A 276 -9.13 -2.94 -19.83
N PHE A 277 -7.88 -3.11 -20.24
CA PHE A 277 -7.48 -3.52 -21.58
C PHE A 277 -6.53 -4.70 -21.48
N ASP A 278 -6.66 -5.66 -22.40
CA ASP A 278 -5.75 -6.79 -22.53
C ASP A 278 -4.38 -6.36 -23.08
#